data_6ff1cc9536d927c50d9968007510ef46
#
_entry.id   6ff1cc9536d927c50d9968007510ef46
#
_cell.length_a   1.000
_cell.length_b   1.000
_cell.length_c   1.000
_cell.angle_alpha   90.00
_cell.angle_beta   90.00
_cell.angle_gamma   90.00
#
_symmetry.space_group_name_H-M   'P 1'
#
loop_
_entity.id
_entity.type
_entity.pdbx_description
1 polymer ?
#
loop_
_entity_poly.entity_id
_entity_poly.type
_entity_poly.pdbx_seq_one_letter_code
_entity_poly.pdbx_strand_id
1 'polypeptide(L)'
;MKENVWAGWTAPIFVIRFALITPTVFYWTYGEEHYTIVSRDVEFFNDTYDTAIVTSERLAAKWGFILLLYNMLILLPSIIFIPPMNILLAIVDTAFTVFVSITTHSQTAYIPYSLDKCRDPVGLELSRPPGTNESFFAAAGRLNETMASPTKMCWDFVKEHQYGTALS
;
A
#
# COMPACT_ATOMS: atom_id res chain seq x y z
N MET A 1 12.30 -40.41 -21.50
CA MET A 1 11.47 -39.68 -20.52
C MET A 1 11.66 -38.18 -20.80
N LYS A 2 10.65 -37.51 -21.35
CA LYS A 2 10.68 -36.03 -21.37
C LYS A 2 10.39 -35.58 -19.94
N GLU A 3 11.43 -35.19 -19.20
CA GLU A 3 11.22 -34.52 -17.93
C GLU A 3 10.30 -33.31 -18.17
N ASN A 4 9.23 -33.25 -17.40
CA ASN A 4 8.27 -32.13 -17.46
C ASN A 4 8.99 -30.87 -16.94
N VAL A 5 9.70 -30.18 -17.81
CA VAL A 5 10.37 -28.89 -17.52
C VAL A 5 9.43 -27.92 -16.83
N TRP A 6 8.13 -28.01 -17.11
CA TRP A 6 7.09 -27.18 -16.52
C TRP A 6 6.81 -27.46 -15.04
N ALA A 7 7.02 -28.71 -14.57
CA ALA A 7 6.84 -29.03 -13.15
C ALA A 7 7.87 -28.31 -12.25
N GLY A 8 9.03 -27.96 -12.79
CA GLY A 8 10.06 -27.20 -12.06
C GLY A 8 9.70 -25.75 -11.77
N TRP A 9 8.76 -25.14 -12.51
CA TRP A 9 8.38 -23.73 -12.35
C TRP A 9 7.17 -23.51 -11.44
N THR A 10 6.35 -24.50 -11.20
CA THR A 10 5.13 -24.39 -10.38
C THR A 10 5.44 -24.12 -8.92
N ALA A 11 6.44 -24.81 -8.36
CA ALA A 11 6.84 -24.63 -6.98
C ALA A 11 7.39 -23.21 -6.68
N PRO A 12 8.33 -22.65 -7.48
CA PRO A 12 8.76 -21.25 -7.32
C PRO A 12 7.62 -20.23 -7.40
N ILE A 13 6.71 -20.38 -8.36
CA ILE A 13 5.55 -19.49 -8.52
C ILE A 13 4.67 -19.52 -7.27
N PHE A 14 4.38 -20.70 -6.75
CA PHE A 14 3.59 -20.86 -5.53
C PHE A 14 4.27 -20.18 -4.32
N VAL A 15 5.58 -20.41 -4.13
CA VAL A 15 6.35 -19.83 -3.03
C VAL A 15 6.36 -18.30 -3.11
N ILE A 16 6.57 -17.74 -4.30
CA ILE A 16 6.56 -16.28 -4.50
C ILE A 16 5.17 -15.73 -4.18
N ARG A 17 4.09 -16.32 -4.69
CA ARG A 17 2.72 -15.88 -4.40
C ARG A 17 2.39 -15.97 -2.92
N PHE A 18 2.78 -17.05 -2.28
CA PHE A 18 2.60 -17.20 -0.83
C PHE A 18 3.35 -16.11 -0.05
N ALA A 19 4.58 -15.82 -0.43
CA ALA A 19 5.39 -14.77 0.19
C ALA A 19 4.78 -13.36 0.00
N LEU A 20 4.10 -13.10 -1.14
CA LEU A 20 3.44 -11.82 -1.41
C LEU A 20 2.16 -11.59 -0.60
N ILE A 21 1.57 -12.63 -0.01
CA ILE A 21 0.35 -12.48 0.81
C ILE A 21 0.64 -11.57 2.02
N THR A 22 1.76 -11.77 2.71
CA THR A 22 2.10 -11.00 3.91
C THR A 22 2.18 -9.49 3.64
N PRO A 23 3.00 -8.98 2.70
CA PRO A 23 3.03 -7.57 2.41
C PRO A 23 1.69 -7.04 1.87
N THR A 24 0.92 -7.85 1.13
CA THR A 24 -0.39 -7.44 0.64
C THR A 24 -1.40 -7.26 1.77
N VAL A 25 -1.42 -8.15 2.77
CA VAL A 25 -2.28 -8.01 3.95
C VAL A 25 -1.95 -6.72 4.71
N PHE A 26 -0.67 -6.45 4.96
CA PHE A 26 -0.28 -5.23 5.67
C PHE A 26 -0.59 -3.98 4.84
N TYR A 27 -0.31 -3.97 3.55
CA TYR A 27 -0.63 -2.85 2.67
C TYR A 27 -2.13 -2.52 2.68
N TRP A 28 -2.99 -3.53 2.55
CA TRP A 28 -4.43 -3.35 2.65
C TRP A 28 -4.86 -2.87 4.04
N THR A 29 -4.38 -3.50 5.11
CA THR A 29 -4.81 -3.19 6.48
C THR A 29 -4.47 -1.74 6.86
N TYR A 30 -3.24 -1.30 6.55
CA TYR A 30 -2.84 0.09 6.78
C TYR A 30 -3.63 1.05 5.88
N GLY A 31 -3.77 0.74 4.59
CA GLY A 31 -4.52 1.57 3.66
C GLY A 31 -5.99 1.75 4.06
N GLU A 32 -6.65 0.70 4.55
CA GLU A 32 -8.01 0.77 5.06
C GLU A 32 -8.11 1.64 6.33
N GLU A 33 -7.18 1.46 7.27
CA GLU A 33 -7.11 2.27 8.49
C GLU A 33 -6.88 3.76 8.14
N HIS A 34 -5.91 4.05 7.29
CA HIS A 34 -5.58 5.43 6.92
C HIS A 34 -6.70 6.08 6.10
N TYR A 35 -7.28 5.35 5.14
CA TYR A 35 -8.44 5.85 4.40
C TYR A 35 -9.61 6.15 5.35
N THR A 36 -9.88 5.31 6.33
CA THR A 36 -10.92 5.54 7.33
C THR A 36 -10.66 6.83 8.12
N ILE A 37 -9.41 7.11 8.48
CA ILE A 37 -9.02 8.34 9.19
C ILE A 37 -9.24 9.57 8.31
N VAL A 38 -8.69 9.58 7.08
CA VAL A 38 -8.77 10.75 6.20
C VAL A 38 -10.18 10.97 5.65
N SER A 39 -10.99 9.93 5.55
CA SER A 39 -12.38 10.03 5.10
C SER A 39 -13.34 10.63 6.13
N ARG A 40 -12.93 10.78 7.40
CA ARG A 40 -13.73 11.43 8.45
C ARG A 40 -13.90 12.92 8.23
N ASP A 41 -12.93 13.57 7.60
CA ASP A 41 -12.97 14.98 7.29
C ASP A 41 -12.28 15.27 5.94
N VAL A 42 -12.94 14.83 4.86
CA VAL A 42 -12.43 14.93 3.50
C VAL A 42 -12.17 16.38 3.08
N GLU A 43 -13.09 17.29 3.46
CA GLU A 43 -12.96 18.72 3.14
C GLU A 43 -11.73 19.31 3.82
N PHE A 44 -11.54 19.03 5.10
CA PHE A 44 -10.38 19.49 5.85
C PHE A 44 -9.05 19.02 5.22
N PHE A 45 -8.93 17.73 4.86
CA PHE A 45 -7.70 17.23 4.26
C PHE A 45 -7.47 17.77 2.84
N ASN A 46 -8.51 17.88 2.02
CA ASN A 46 -8.39 18.40 0.66
C ASN A 46 -8.08 19.89 0.64
N ASP A 47 -8.71 20.69 1.49
CA ASP A 47 -8.55 22.14 1.48
C ASP A 47 -7.30 22.60 2.21
N THR A 48 -6.91 21.88 3.28
CA THR A 48 -5.79 22.27 4.13
C THR A 48 -4.45 21.70 3.67
N TYR A 49 -4.45 20.43 3.17
CA TYR A 49 -3.21 19.72 2.83
C TYR A 49 -3.08 19.48 1.32
N ASP A 50 -3.60 18.37 0.83
CA ASP A 50 -3.53 18.01 -0.59
C ASP A 50 -4.68 17.07 -0.96
N THR A 51 -5.33 17.33 -2.08
CA THR A 51 -6.37 16.45 -2.64
C THR A 51 -5.85 15.05 -2.99
N ALA A 52 -4.54 14.91 -3.21
CA ALA A 52 -3.90 13.63 -3.46
C ALA A 52 -3.97 12.70 -2.24
N ILE A 53 -4.01 13.20 -1.00
CA ILE A 53 -4.01 12.40 0.22
C ILE A 53 -5.23 11.47 0.25
N VAL A 54 -6.42 12.05 0.22
CA VAL A 54 -7.67 11.26 0.29
C VAL A 54 -7.79 10.30 -0.89
N THR A 55 -7.35 10.74 -2.07
CA THR A 55 -7.42 9.93 -3.29
C THR A 55 -6.46 8.76 -3.24
N SER A 56 -5.21 8.97 -2.81
CA SER A 56 -4.20 7.91 -2.76
C SER A 56 -4.51 6.89 -1.66
N GLU A 57 -4.99 7.32 -0.47
CA GLU A 57 -5.38 6.39 0.58
C GLU A 57 -6.60 5.55 0.18
N ARG A 58 -7.57 6.15 -0.49
CA ARG A 58 -8.69 5.41 -1.07
C ARG A 58 -8.24 4.38 -2.10
N LEU A 59 -7.27 4.72 -2.94
CA LEU A 59 -6.71 3.79 -3.93
C LEU A 59 -5.91 2.69 -3.26
N ALA A 60 -5.11 2.99 -2.23
CA ALA A 60 -4.35 2.00 -1.45
C ALA A 60 -5.29 0.97 -0.80
N ALA A 61 -6.32 1.41 -0.10
CA ALA A 61 -7.32 0.53 0.49
C ALA A 61 -8.00 -0.36 -0.56
N LYS A 62 -8.46 0.25 -1.66
CA LYS A 62 -9.17 -0.46 -2.72
C LYS A 62 -8.28 -1.47 -3.44
N TRP A 63 -7.10 -1.05 -3.91
CA TRP A 63 -6.22 -1.93 -4.68
C TRP A 63 -5.54 -2.96 -3.78
N GLY A 64 -5.23 -2.62 -2.53
CA GLY A 64 -4.74 -3.56 -1.53
C GLY A 64 -5.73 -4.70 -1.30
N PHE A 65 -7.03 -4.40 -1.14
CA PHE A 65 -8.09 -5.41 -0.99
C PHE A 65 -8.25 -6.30 -2.23
N ILE A 66 -8.33 -5.69 -3.41
CA ILE A 66 -8.48 -6.44 -4.67
C ILE A 66 -7.27 -7.34 -4.91
N LEU A 67 -6.05 -6.85 -4.66
CA LEU A 67 -4.82 -7.61 -4.80
C LEU A 67 -4.76 -8.78 -3.80
N LEU A 68 -5.22 -8.58 -2.56
CA LEU A 68 -5.31 -9.65 -1.57
C LEU A 68 -6.28 -10.76 -2.02
N LEU A 69 -7.48 -10.40 -2.45
CA LEU A 69 -8.46 -11.36 -2.96
C LEU A 69 -7.91 -12.11 -4.16
N TYR A 70 -7.30 -11.41 -5.11
CA TYR A 70 -6.68 -12.02 -6.28
C TYR A 70 -5.60 -13.03 -5.90
N ASN A 71 -4.66 -12.66 -5.03
CA ASN A 71 -3.59 -13.56 -4.58
C ASN A 71 -4.15 -14.80 -3.86
N MET A 72 -5.17 -14.63 -3.02
CA MET A 72 -5.83 -15.75 -2.34
C MET A 72 -6.53 -16.70 -3.32
N LEU A 73 -7.28 -16.15 -4.29
CA LEU A 73 -8.02 -16.94 -5.27
C LEU A 73 -7.10 -17.72 -6.23
N ILE A 74 -5.97 -17.12 -6.61
CA ILE A 74 -5.04 -17.71 -7.58
C ILE A 74 -3.98 -18.60 -6.92
N LEU A 75 -3.81 -18.54 -5.60
CA LEU A 75 -2.77 -19.30 -4.90
C LEU A 75 -2.85 -20.80 -5.19
N LEU A 76 -4.01 -21.43 -4.98
CA LEU A 76 -4.18 -22.87 -5.20
C LEU A 76 -4.20 -23.24 -6.69
N PRO A 77 -4.98 -22.56 -7.56
CA PRO A 77 -4.96 -22.85 -8.99
C PRO A 77 -3.59 -22.66 -9.64
N SER A 78 -2.73 -21.80 -9.12
CA SER A 78 -1.38 -21.55 -9.70
C SER A 78 -0.50 -22.81 -9.76
N ILE A 79 -0.80 -23.82 -8.95
CA ILE A 79 -0.08 -25.10 -8.96
C ILE A 79 -0.46 -25.95 -10.19
N ILE A 80 -1.70 -25.79 -10.69
CA ILE A 80 -2.30 -26.65 -11.72
C ILE A 80 -2.27 -25.96 -13.09
N PHE A 81 -2.00 -24.66 -13.16
CA PHE A 81 -2.10 -23.89 -14.40
C PHE A 81 -1.11 -24.35 -15.46
N ILE A 82 -1.68 -24.59 -16.66
CA ILE A 82 -0.92 -24.87 -17.88
C ILE A 82 -0.29 -23.57 -18.43
N PRO A 83 0.79 -23.65 -19.23
CA PRO A 83 1.55 -22.51 -19.73
C PRO A 83 0.74 -21.32 -20.28
N PRO A 84 -0.30 -21.49 -21.12
CA PRO A 84 -1.05 -20.35 -21.63
C PRO A 84 -1.77 -19.54 -20.55
N MET A 85 -2.21 -20.19 -19.46
CA MET A 85 -2.83 -19.49 -18.33
C MET A 85 -1.82 -18.63 -17.55
N ASN A 86 -0.57 -19.06 -17.46
CA ASN A 86 0.48 -18.30 -16.80
C ASN A 86 0.77 -16.96 -17.50
N ILE A 87 0.60 -16.88 -18.83
CA ILE A 87 0.75 -15.62 -19.58
C ILE A 87 -0.37 -14.65 -19.19
N LEU A 88 -1.60 -15.12 -19.10
CA LEU A 88 -2.73 -14.29 -18.66
C LEU A 88 -2.53 -13.78 -17.23
N LEU A 89 -2.06 -14.64 -16.33
CA LEU A 89 -1.75 -14.24 -14.96
C LEU A 89 -0.64 -13.18 -14.91
N ALA A 90 0.42 -13.33 -15.71
CA ALA A 90 1.49 -12.35 -15.79
C ALA A 90 1.00 -10.97 -16.28
N ILE A 91 0.05 -10.93 -17.22
CA ILE A 91 -0.57 -9.68 -17.66
C ILE A 91 -1.37 -9.04 -16.52
N VAL A 92 -2.15 -9.82 -15.78
CA VAL A 92 -2.94 -9.33 -14.65
C VAL A 92 -2.01 -8.85 -13.51
N ASP A 93 -0.97 -9.62 -13.18
CA ASP A 93 0.04 -9.24 -12.18
C ASP A 93 0.71 -7.91 -12.56
N THR A 94 1.07 -7.74 -13.85
CA THR A 94 1.64 -6.48 -14.34
C THR A 94 0.67 -5.32 -14.18
N ALA A 95 -0.61 -5.51 -14.46
CA ALA A 95 -1.62 -4.47 -14.27
C ALA A 95 -1.73 -4.06 -12.79
N PHE A 96 -1.75 -5.02 -11.85
CA PHE A 96 -1.76 -4.71 -10.42
C PHE A 96 -0.50 -3.97 -9.98
N THR A 97 0.67 -4.40 -10.45
CA THR A 97 1.94 -3.70 -10.20
C THR A 97 1.86 -2.23 -10.61
N VAL A 98 1.33 -1.94 -11.81
CA VAL A 98 1.15 -0.57 -12.28
C VAL A 98 0.21 0.23 -11.37
N PHE A 99 -0.94 -0.32 -10.98
CA PHE A 99 -1.88 0.39 -10.10
C PHE A 99 -1.30 0.66 -8.71
N VAL A 100 -0.61 -0.31 -8.12
CA VAL A 100 0.06 -0.13 -6.83
C VAL A 100 1.19 0.90 -6.96
N SER A 101 1.98 0.85 -8.03
CA SER A 101 3.06 1.82 -8.28
C SER A 101 2.52 3.25 -8.40
N ILE A 102 1.42 3.47 -9.11
CA ILE A 102 0.79 4.80 -9.24
C ILE A 102 0.35 5.30 -7.85
N THR A 103 -0.31 4.43 -7.07
CA THR A 103 -0.77 4.77 -5.72
C THR A 103 0.39 5.13 -4.81
N THR A 104 1.41 4.26 -4.76
CA THR A 104 2.61 4.45 -3.93
C THR A 104 3.39 5.70 -4.37
N HIS A 105 3.49 5.97 -5.66
CA HIS A 105 4.10 7.19 -6.16
C HIS A 105 3.33 8.45 -5.70
N SER A 106 2.00 8.43 -5.72
CA SER A 106 1.19 9.55 -5.23
C SER A 106 1.40 9.80 -3.73
N GLN A 107 1.61 8.75 -2.95
CA GLN A 107 1.90 8.85 -1.52
C GLN A 107 3.25 9.53 -1.21
N THR A 108 4.22 9.53 -2.14
CA THR A 108 5.51 10.19 -1.94
C THR A 108 5.42 11.71 -1.75
N ALA A 109 4.29 12.32 -2.12
CA ALA A 109 4.06 13.74 -1.94
C ALA A 109 3.96 14.16 -0.46
N TYR A 110 3.49 13.25 0.42
CA TYR A 110 3.23 13.56 1.84
C TYR A 110 3.83 12.55 2.82
N ILE A 111 4.29 11.39 2.36
CA ILE A 111 4.91 10.36 3.20
C ILE A 111 6.44 10.41 3.04
N PRO A 112 7.20 10.51 4.14
CA PRO A 112 8.65 10.46 4.10
C PRO A 112 9.14 9.04 3.75
N TYR A 113 10.27 8.93 3.05
CA TYR A 113 10.83 7.66 2.57
C TYR A 113 11.32 6.71 3.66
N SER A 114 11.63 7.22 4.87
CA SER A 114 12.22 6.40 5.92
C SER A 114 11.62 6.68 7.29
N LEU A 115 11.59 5.66 8.13
CA LEU A 115 11.12 5.74 9.52
C LEU A 115 11.93 6.71 10.38
N ASP A 116 13.20 6.94 10.06
CA ASP A 116 14.04 7.88 10.80
C ASP A 116 13.54 9.31 10.69
N LYS A 117 12.98 9.67 9.55
CA LYS A 117 12.35 10.97 9.32
C LYS A 117 11.16 11.25 10.24
N CYS A 118 10.47 10.22 10.69
CA CYS A 118 9.36 10.36 11.64
C CYS A 118 9.81 10.70 13.06
N ARG A 119 11.09 10.54 13.39
CA ARG A 119 11.68 10.95 14.68
C ARG A 119 12.14 12.38 14.67
N ASP A 120 12.34 12.94 13.48
CA ASP A 120 12.83 14.31 13.29
C ASP A 120 11.64 15.28 13.08
N PRO A 121 11.55 16.41 13.80
CA PRO A 121 10.59 17.46 13.53
C PRO A 121 10.57 17.92 12.07
N VAL A 122 11.70 17.92 11.38
CA VAL A 122 11.82 18.27 9.95
C VAL A 122 11.07 17.24 9.07
N GLY A 123 11.12 15.94 9.40
CA GLY A 123 10.37 14.92 8.68
C GLY A 123 8.86 15.07 8.82
N LEU A 124 8.40 15.60 9.95
CA LEU A 124 6.99 15.94 10.19
C LEU A 124 6.58 17.25 9.52
N GLU A 125 7.52 18.17 9.28
CA GLU A 125 7.27 19.45 8.61
C GLU A 125 7.07 19.33 7.11
N LEU A 126 7.62 18.29 6.45
CA LEU A 126 7.38 18.04 5.02
C LEU A 126 5.90 17.97 4.65
N SER A 127 5.07 17.53 5.59
CA SER A 127 3.63 17.42 5.43
C SER A 127 2.86 18.58 6.09
N ARG A 128 3.53 19.69 6.43
CA ARG A 128 2.89 20.89 7.00
C ARG A 128 2.68 21.92 5.90
N PRO A 129 1.43 22.24 5.54
CA PRO A 129 1.14 23.31 4.60
C PRO A 129 1.56 24.70 5.15
N PRO A 130 1.95 25.64 4.29
CA PRO A 130 2.23 27.00 4.69
C PRO A 130 1.01 27.63 5.39
N GLY A 131 1.23 28.20 6.59
CA GLY A 131 0.16 28.87 7.35
C GLY A 131 -0.64 27.97 8.29
N THR A 132 -0.35 26.66 8.35
CA THR A 132 -0.94 25.75 9.34
C THR A 132 -0.03 25.55 10.53
N ASN A 133 -0.62 25.41 11.72
CA ASN A 133 0.12 25.10 12.96
C ASN A 133 0.28 23.59 13.19
N GLU A 134 -0.34 22.76 12.37
CA GLU A 134 -0.46 21.30 12.55
C GLU A 134 0.08 20.57 11.32
N SER A 135 0.92 19.54 11.54
CA SER A 135 1.34 18.65 10.45
C SER A 135 0.21 17.69 10.07
N PHE A 136 0.25 17.14 8.84
CA PHE A 136 -0.68 16.10 8.40
C PHE A 136 -0.77 14.94 9.40
N PHE A 137 0.36 14.45 9.90
CA PHE A 137 0.40 13.34 10.85
C PHE A 137 -0.19 13.70 12.22
N ALA A 138 -0.10 14.97 12.65
CA ALA A 138 -0.75 15.43 13.87
C ALA A 138 -2.28 15.47 13.69
N ALA A 139 -2.74 15.98 12.55
CA ALA A 139 -4.17 16.00 12.20
C ALA A 139 -4.74 14.59 12.09
N ALA A 140 -4.07 13.69 11.36
CA ALA A 140 -4.48 12.30 11.26
C ALA A 140 -4.49 11.59 12.61
N GLY A 141 -3.49 11.84 13.46
CA GLY A 141 -3.44 11.29 14.82
C GLY A 141 -4.58 11.75 15.73
N ARG A 142 -5.01 13.00 15.59
CA ARG A 142 -6.15 13.56 16.32
C ARG A 142 -7.49 12.95 15.89
N LEU A 143 -7.62 12.63 14.60
CA LEU A 143 -8.82 12.00 14.03
C LEU A 143 -8.83 10.47 14.19
N ASN A 144 -7.71 9.88 14.57
CA ASN A 144 -7.66 8.45 14.90
C ASN A 144 -8.38 8.19 16.23
N GLU A 145 -9.18 7.14 16.31
CA GLU A 145 -9.92 6.75 17.53
C GLU A 145 -9.02 6.54 18.75
N THR A 146 -7.79 6.12 18.51
CA THR A 146 -6.79 5.88 19.58
C THR A 146 -6.03 7.14 19.98
N MET A 147 -6.34 8.31 19.39
CA MET A 147 -5.56 9.54 19.56
C MET A 147 -4.05 9.30 19.44
N ALA A 148 -3.66 8.70 18.33
CA ALA A 148 -2.28 8.30 18.09
C ALA A 148 -1.34 9.50 18.01
N SER A 149 -0.12 9.37 18.53
CA SER A 149 0.89 10.43 18.41
C SER A 149 1.26 10.68 16.95
N PRO A 150 1.65 11.92 16.57
CA PRO A 150 2.10 12.23 15.20
C PRO A 150 3.22 11.31 14.72
N THR A 151 4.16 10.97 15.60
CA THR A 151 5.27 10.04 15.30
C THR A 151 4.76 8.63 14.96
N LYS A 152 3.79 8.12 15.73
CA LYS A 152 3.18 6.81 15.45
C LYS A 152 2.46 6.83 14.12
N MET A 153 1.64 7.86 13.86
CA MET A 153 0.95 8.01 12.58
C MET A 153 1.93 8.06 11.40
N CYS A 154 2.98 8.88 11.50
CA CYS A 154 4.02 8.92 10.48
C CYS A 154 4.63 7.53 10.23
N TRP A 155 4.95 6.77 11.29
CA TRP A 155 5.50 5.42 11.15
C TRP A 155 4.55 4.46 10.43
N ASP A 156 3.27 4.51 10.74
CA ASP A 156 2.27 3.63 10.16
C ASP A 156 2.07 3.96 8.67
N PHE A 157 2.01 5.23 8.29
CA PHE A 157 1.99 5.67 6.88
C PHE A 157 3.27 5.27 6.11
N VAL A 158 4.46 5.42 6.73
CA VAL A 158 5.72 4.99 6.10
C VAL A 158 5.74 3.47 5.89
N LYS A 159 5.23 2.68 6.83
CA LYS A 159 5.14 1.22 6.66
C LYS A 159 4.19 0.86 5.51
N GLU A 160 3.02 1.49 5.43
CA GLU A 160 2.12 1.29 4.30
C GLU A 160 2.83 1.54 2.97
N HIS A 161 3.49 2.71 2.85
CA HIS A 161 4.25 3.06 1.66
C HIS A 161 5.36 2.05 1.34
N GLN A 162 6.08 1.53 2.35
CA GLN A 162 7.09 0.50 2.18
C GLN A 162 6.50 -0.83 1.69
N TYR A 163 5.35 -1.26 2.22
CA TYR A 163 4.65 -2.44 1.71
C TYR A 163 4.16 -2.24 0.27
N GLY A 164 3.61 -1.06 -0.06
CA GLY A 164 3.25 -0.70 -1.42
C GLY A 164 4.44 -0.75 -2.38
N THR A 165 5.59 -0.20 -1.96
CA THR A 165 6.83 -0.25 -2.74
C THR A 165 7.34 -1.69 -2.93
N ALA A 166 7.17 -2.56 -1.94
CA ALA A 166 7.56 -3.98 -2.06
C ALA A 166 6.65 -4.78 -3.01
N LEU A 167 5.43 -4.29 -3.28
CA LEU A 167 4.46 -4.89 -4.18
C LEU A 167 4.51 -4.32 -5.61
N SER A 168 5.15 -3.19 -5.80
CA SER A 168 5.34 -2.51 -7.08
C SER A 168 6.63 -2.94 -7.77
#